data_10a19f99f7c736971d00aed7e26b0b7e
#
_entry.id   10a19f99f7c736971d00aed7e26b0b7e
#
_cell.length_a   1.000
_cell.length_b   1.000
_cell.length_c   1.000
_cell.angle_alpha   90.00
_cell.angle_beta   90.00
_cell.angle_gamma   90.00
#
_symmetry.space_group_name_H-M   'P 1'
#
loop_
_entity.id
_entity.type
_entity.pdbx_description
1 polymer ?
#
loop_
_entity_poly.entity_id
_entity_poly.type
_entity_poly.pdbx_seq_one_letter_code
_entity_poly.pdbx_strand_id
1 'polypeptide(L)'
;MARAISPRKKIMWTALAWGLGLLIFFPIMWTFLTSFKSEATAISDPPVWFFFDWTTENYSAVLERSNYPLALTNSIIIAVGSTILGILIAVPAAWAMAFVPGKHTKDVLLWMLSTKMLPAVGVLYPLVLLAKWLGVMDSRILLIVVLMLINLPIIVWMLYTYFREIPGEILEAARMDGASMKSEIFYVLTPMALPGIASTILLNIILAWNEAFWTILLTTVDAAPLTKFIASFSAPEGLFYAKLSAASVMAIAPILIMGWFSQKQLVRGLTFGAVK
;
A
#
# COMPACT_ATOMS: atom_id res chain seq x y z
N MET A 1 21.77 24.55 -20.69
CA MET A 1 21.75 23.71 -21.91
C MET A 1 22.08 22.27 -21.52
N ALA A 2 21.12 21.36 -21.59
CA ALA A 2 21.36 19.94 -21.31
C ALA A 2 22.24 19.36 -22.42
N ARG A 3 23.40 18.82 -22.04
CA ARG A 3 24.38 18.22 -22.97
C ARG A 3 23.72 17.02 -23.65
N ALA A 4 23.55 17.04 -24.98
CA ALA A 4 22.96 15.95 -25.75
C ALA A 4 23.75 14.65 -25.47
N ILE A 5 23.08 13.65 -24.93
CA ILE A 5 23.67 12.33 -24.66
C ILE A 5 23.97 11.65 -26.01
N SER A 6 25.21 11.18 -26.21
CA SER A 6 25.57 10.49 -27.45
C SER A 6 24.70 9.21 -27.62
N PRO A 7 24.36 8.83 -28.89
CA PRO A 7 23.53 7.66 -29.17
C PRO A 7 24.05 6.37 -28.53
N ARG A 8 25.36 6.15 -28.49
CA ARG A 8 25.99 5.00 -27.83
C ARG A 8 25.72 4.96 -26.33
N LYS A 9 25.85 6.11 -25.64
CA LYS A 9 25.52 6.20 -24.21
C LYS A 9 24.05 5.97 -23.95
N LYS A 10 23.16 6.46 -24.83
CA LYS A 10 21.72 6.22 -24.71
C LYS A 10 21.41 4.72 -24.81
N ILE A 11 21.96 4.00 -25.79
CA ILE A 11 21.80 2.55 -25.97
C ILE A 11 22.31 1.82 -24.72
N MET A 12 23.51 2.14 -24.25
CA MET A 12 24.10 1.53 -23.05
C MET A 12 23.22 1.71 -21.82
N TRP A 13 22.73 2.92 -21.55
CA TRP A 13 21.84 3.19 -20.41
C TRP A 13 20.49 2.48 -20.56
N THR A 14 19.96 2.42 -21.78
CA THR A 14 18.71 1.69 -22.05
C THR A 14 18.91 0.18 -21.81
N ALA A 15 20.00 -0.41 -22.30
CA ALA A 15 20.30 -1.83 -22.09
C ALA A 15 20.51 -2.14 -20.60
N LEU A 16 21.22 -1.27 -19.87
CA LEU A 16 21.41 -1.41 -18.42
C LEU A 16 20.05 -1.34 -17.68
N ALA A 17 19.19 -0.37 -18.03
CA ALA A 17 17.89 -0.21 -17.44
C ALA A 17 16.98 -1.44 -17.69
N TRP A 18 16.97 -1.98 -18.91
CA TRP A 18 16.26 -3.21 -19.22
C TRP A 18 16.85 -4.43 -18.49
N GLY A 19 18.17 -4.55 -18.42
CA GLY A 19 18.84 -5.63 -17.69
C GLY A 19 18.48 -5.63 -16.19
N LEU A 20 18.55 -4.47 -15.55
CA LEU A 20 18.13 -4.29 -14.16
C LEU A 20 16.63 -4.54 -13.98
N GLY A 21 15.80 -4.06 -14.91
CA GLY A 21 14.36 -4.28 -14.89
C GLY A 21 14.00 -5.77 -14.96
N LEU A 22 14.62 -6.53 -15.86
CA LEU A 22 14.42 -7.98 -15.97
C LEU A 22 14.91 -8.74 -14.75
N LEU A 23 16.04 -8.32 -14.16
CA LEU A 23 16.55 -8.92 -12.93
C LEU A 23 15.57 -8.74 -11.75
N ILE A 24 15.02 -7.52 -11.59
CA ILE A 24 14.03 -7.23 -10.54
C ILE A 24 12.70 -7.94 -10.83
N PHE A 25 12.32 -8.08 -12.09
CA PHE A 25 11.09 -8.76 -12.50
C PHE A 25 11.18 -10.29 -12.38
N PHE A 26 12.39 -10.85 -12.38
CA PHE A 26 12.62 -12.29 -12.35
C PHE A 26 11.87 -13.04 -11.24
N PRO A 27 11.89 -12.62 -9.96
CA PRO A 27 11.16 -13.32 -8.91
C PRO A 27 9.64 -13.35 -9.16
N ILE A 28 9.09 -12.25 -9.70
CA ILE A 28 7.65 -12.14 -10.03
C ILE A 28 7.32 -13.11 -11.17
N MET A 29 8.14 -13.12 -12.22
CA MET A 29 8.00 -14.07 -13.34
C MET A 29 8.11 -15.53 -12.86
N TRP A 30 9.06 -15.81 -11.96
CA TRP A 30 9.23 -17.15 -11.39
C TRP A 30 8.00 -17.60 -10.60
N THR A 31 7.46 -16.74 -9.75
CA THR A 31 6.21 -17.00 -9.03
C THR A 31 5.04 -17.25 -9.99
N PHE A 32 4.93 -16.44 -11.04
CA PHE A 32 3.89 -16.62 -12.07
C PHE A 32 4.05 -17.96 -12.78
N LEU A 33 5.24 -18.34 -13.23
CA LEU A 33 5.49 -19.64 -13.86
C LEU A 33 5.23 -20.81 -12.89
N THR A 34 5.65 -20.66 -11.64
CA THR A 34 5.47 -21.69 -10.61
C THR A 34 3.99 -21.94 -10.29
N SER A 35 3.14 -20.93 -10.42
CA SER A 35 1.70 -21.07 -10.20
C SER A 35 1.00 -22.03 -11.18
N PHE A 36 1.63 -22.32 -12.32
CA PHE A 36 1.12 -23.27 -13.33
C PHE A 36 1.82 -24.64 -13.31
N LYS A 37 2.73 -24.86 -12.39
CA LYS A 37 3.41 -26.17 -12.22
C LYS A 37 2.64 -27.09 -11.28
N SER A 38 2.85 -28.41 -11.40
CA SER A 38 2.48 -29.32 -10.32
C SER A 38 3.36 -29.08 -9.09
N GLU A 39 2.91 -29.45 -7.89
CA GLU A 39 3.74 -29.31 -6.68
C GLU A 39 5.08 -30.07 -6.81
N ALA A 40 5.07 -31.25 -7.42
CA ALA A 40 6.29 -32.05 -7.66
C ALA A 40 7.27 -31.29 -8.58
N THR A 41 6.79 -30.66 -9.64
CA THR A 41 7.62 -29.88 -10.56
C THR A 41 8.09 -28.56 -9.93
N ALA A 42 7.29 -27.97 -9.04
CA ALA A 42 7.64 -26.74 -8.35
C ALA A 42 8.84 -26.90 -7.41
N ILE A 43 9.03 -28.11 -6.84
CA ILE A 43 10.14 -28.43 -5.91
C ILE A 43 11.24 -29.28 -6.56
N SER A 44 11.20 -29.48 -7.89
CA SER A 44 12.18 -30.32 -8.59
C SER A 44 13.60 -29.75 -8.52
N ASP A 45 14.56 -30.65 -8.39
CA ASP A 45 15.99 -30.34 -8.47
C ASP A 45 16.63 -31.23 -9.57
N PRO A 46 17.17 -30.64 -10.64
CA PRO A 46 17.29 -29.20 -10.93
C PRO A 46 15.93 -28.53 -11.24
N PRO A 47 15.83 -27.19 -11.04
CA PRO A 47 14.60 -26.47 -11.29
C PRO A 47 14.17 -26.50 -12.75
N VAL A 48 12.92 -26.86 -13.02
CA VAL A 48 12.35 -26.83 -14.37
C VAL A 48 11.83 -25.43 -14.66
N TRP A 49 12.31 -24.79 -15.75
CA TRP A 49 12.02 -23.39 -16.04
C TRP A 49 10.77 -23.19 -16.89
N PHE A 50 10.79 -23.65 -18.16
CA PHE A 50 9.75 -23.34 -19.15
C PHE A 50 9.07 -24.58 -19.72
N PHE A 51 9.74 -25.75 -19.70
CA PHE A 51 9.24 -26.97 -20.31
C PHE A 51 8.67 -27.91 -19.25
N PHE A 52 7.42 -27.68 -18.87
CA PHE A 52 6.67 -28.48 -17.90
C PHE A 52 5.21 -28.59 -18.34
N ASP A 53 4.48 -29.54 -17.78
CA ASP A 53 3.04 -29.68 -18.02
C ASP A 53 2.28 -28.56 -17.29
N TRP A 54 1.67 -27.69 -18.07
CA TRP A 54 0.94 -26.55 -17.55
C TRP A 54 -0.40 -27.00 -16.93
N THR A 55 -0.66 -26.63 -15.70
CA THR A 55 -1.90 -26.91 -15.00
C THR A 55 -2.50 -25.67 -14.36
N THR A 56 -3.83 -25.61 -14.30
CA THR A 56 -4.59 -24.58 -13.57
C THR A 56 -5.18 -25.11 -12.26
N GLU A 57 -4.88 -26.35 -11.90
CA GLU A 57 -5.41 -27.00 -10.68
C GLU A 57 -5.07 -26.23 -9.40
N ASN A 58 -3.91 -25.56 -9.37
CA ASN A 58 -3.54 -24.72 -8.22
C ASN A 58 -4.52 -23.59 -7.99
N TYR A 59 -5.01 -22.96 -9.06
CA TYR A 59 -6.00 -21.88 -8.99
C TYR A 59 -7.35 -22.41 -8.53
N SER A 60 -7.79 -23.56 -9.06
CA SER A 60 -9.02 -24.24 -8.60
C SER A 60 -8.91 -24.59 -7.11
N ALA A 61 -7.80 -25.17 -6.69
CA ALA A 61 -7.58 -25.53 -5.28
C ALA A 61 -7.57 -24.31 -4.35
N VAL A 62 -7.04 -23.15 -4.80
CA VAL A 62 -7.09 -21.90 -4.04
C VAL A 62 -8.52 -21.38 -3.92
N LEU A 63 -9.32 -21.45 -5.01
CA LEU A 63 -10.71 -20.99 -5.02
C LEU A 63 -11.65 -21.91 -4.23
N GLU A 64 -11.42 -23.23 -4.31
CA GLU A 64 -12.18 -24.24 -3.57
C GLU A 64 -11.89 -24.22 -2.07
N ARG A 65 -10.71 -23.78 -1.68
CA ARG A 65 -10.39 -23.51 -0.28
C ARG A 65 -11.29 -22.34 0.19
N SER A 66 -12.33 -22.66 0.92
CA SER A 66 -13.59 -21.94 1.17
C SER A 66 -13.50 -20.45 1.58
N ASN A 67 -12.28 -19.95 1.88
CA ASN A 67 -12.10 -18.61 2.46
C ASN A 67 -11.52 -17.56 1.52
N TYR A 68 -11.19 -17.88 0.24
CA TYR A 68 -10.61 -16.90 -0.68
C TYR A 68 -11.53 -15.69 -0.95
N PRO A 69 -12.82 -15.85 -1.27
CA PRO A 69 -13.73 -14.72 -1.49
C PRO A 69 -13.88 -13.85 -0.25
N LEU A 70 -13.92 -14.47 0.93
CA LEU A 70 -13.98 -13.74 2.21
C LEU A 70 -12.69 -12.95 2.45
N ALA A 71 -11.53 -13.57 2.24
CA ALA A 71 -10.22 -12.94 2.41
C ALA A 71 -10.03 -11.76 1.44
N LEU A 72 -10.46 -11.90 0.18
CA LEU A 72 -10.46 -10.81 -0.80
C LEU A 72 -11.34 -9.65 -0.37
N THR A 73 -12.58 -9.94 0.04
CA THR A 73 -13.52 -8.94 0.54
C THR A 73 -12.98 -8.24 1.78
N ASN A 74 -12.38 -8.97 2.71
CA ASN A 74 -11.73 -8.42 3.89
C ASN A 74 -10.58 -7.47 3.50
N SER A 75 -9.70 -7.89 2.58
CA SER A 75 -8.61 -7.04 2.10
C SER A 75 -9.11 -5.72 1.51
N ILE A 76 -10.17 -5.77 0.68
CA ILE A 76 -10.76 -4.57 0.08
C ILE A 76 -11.34 -3.65 1.16
N ILE A 77 -12.17 -4.19 2.05
CA ILE A 77 -12.86 -3.41 3.09
C ILE A 77 -11.83 -2.80 4.05
N ILE A 78 -10.82 -3.55 4.47
CA ILE A 78 -9.80 -3.08 5.41
C ILE A 78 -8.91 -2.03 4.76
N ALA A 79 -8.41 -2.26 3.55
CA ALA A 79 -7.54 -1.31 2.85
C ALA A 79 -8.26 0.00 2.52
N VAL A 80 -9.47 -0.08 1.98
CA VAL A 80 -10.27 1.10 1.64
C VAL A 80 -10.75 1.81 2.90
N GLY A 81 -11.25 1.07 3.89
CA GLY A 81 -11.76 1.63 5.15
C GLY A 81 -10.69 2.36 5.94
N SER A 82 -9.50 1.78 6.11
CA SER A 82 -8.37 2.42 6.78
C SER A 82 -7.87 3.65 6.02
N THR A 83 -7.89 3.61 4.70
CA THR A 83 -7.52 4.75 3.85
C THR A 83 -8.51 5.90 3.97
N ILE A 84 -9.80 5.63 3.85
CA ILE A 84 -10.84 6.67 3.98
C ILE A 84 -10.75 7.33 5.35
N LEU A 85 -10.68 6.53 6.42
CA LEU A 85 -10.59 7.04 7.78
C LEU A 85 -9.31 7.85 7.99
N GLY A 86 -8.18 7.38 7.46
CA GLY A 86 -6.90 8.07 7.50
C GLY A 86 -6.93 9.42 6.78
N ILE A 87 -7.50 9.49 5.57
CA ILE A 87 -7.62 10.72 4.79
C ILE A 87 -8.55 11.73 5.47
N LEU A 88 -9.68 11.28 6.01
CA LEU A 88 -10.63 12.17 6.72
C LEU A 88 -9.98 12.86 7.92
N ILE A 89 -9.07 12.19 8.61
CA ILE A 89 -8.32 12.77 9.75
C ILE A 89 -7.13 13.61 9.25
N ALA A 90 -6.42 13.09 8.25
CA ALA A 90 -5.16 13.69 7.81
C ALA A 90 -5.35 14.99 7.01
N VAL A 91 -6.44 15.15 6.22
CA VAL A 91 -6.69 16.37 5.43
C VAL A 91 -6.78 17.61 6.33
N PRO A 92 -7.67 17.67 7.34
CA PRO A 92 -7.73 18.84 8.22
C PRO A 92 -6.47 19.02 9.06
N ALA A 93 -5.81 17.93 9.49
CA ALA A 93 -4.56 18.00 10.24
C ALA A 93 -3.42 18.59 9.38
N ALA A 94 -3.24 18.10 8.16
CA ALA A 94 -2.22 18.59 7.23
C ALA A 94 -2.50 20.05 6.82
N TRP A 95 -3.79 20.43 6.62
CA TRP A 95 -4.18 21.82 6.36
C TRP A 95 -3.74 22.73 7.50
N ALA A 96 -4.08 22.39 8.75
CA ALA A 96 -3.70 23.18 9.91
C ALA A 96 -2.17 23.33 10.02
N MET A 97 -1.43 22.24 9.80
CA MET A 97 0.03 22.26 9.85
C MET A 97 0.66 23.07 8.69
N ALA A 98 0.05 23.10 7.52
CA ALA A 98 0.59 23.78 6.34
C ALA A 98 0.31 25.29 6.33
N PHE A 99 -0.92 25.69 6.69
CA PHE A 99 -1.41 27.06 6.51
C PHE A 99 -1.63 27.84 7.82
N VAL A 100 -1.69 27.14 8.96
CA VAL A 100 -1.78 27.75 10.30
C VAL A 100 -0.74 27.14 11.24
N PRO A 101 0.56 27.13 10.85
CA PRO A 101 1.59 26.45 11.61
C PRO A 101 1.80 27.07 12.98
N GLY A 102 1.74 26.26 14.03
CA GLY A 102 2.16 26.65 15.38
C GLY A 102 3.65 26.42 15.60
N LYS A 103 4.18 26.92 16.72
CA LYS A 103 5.61 26.78 17.08
C LYS A 103 6.11 25.31 17.16
N HIS A 104 5.22 24.36 17.41
CA HIS A 104 5.53 22.93 17.55
C HIS A 104 5.17 22.08 16.32
N THR A 105 4.68 22.68 15.23
CA THR A 105 4.24 21.92 14.04
C THR A 105 5.32 20.99 13.50
N LYS A 106 6.57 21.49 13.42
CA LYS A 106 7.70 20.69 12.95
C LYS A 106 8.01 19.52 13.88
N ASP A 107 7.97 19.76 15.19
CA ASP A 107 8.24 18.74 16.19
C ASP A 107 7.19 17.64 16.17
N VAL A 108 5.91 18.02 16.03
CA VAL A 108 4.79 17.06 15.89
C VAL A 108 4.94 16.22 14.63
N LEU A 109 5.27 16.83 13.48
CA LEU A 109 5.51 16.08 12.23
C LEU A 109 6.67 15.08 12.39
N LEU A 110 7.78 15.50 12.98
CA LEU A 110 8.93 14.63 13.23
C LEU A 110 8.59 13.53 14.24
N TRP A 111 7.85 13.86 15.31
CA TRP A 111 7.39 12.89 16.29
C TRP A 111 6.48 11.83 15.64
N MET A 112 5.52 12.25 14.81
CA MET A 112 4.66 11.32 14.06
C MET A 112 5.48 10.36 13.20
N LEU A 113 6.49 10.84 12.47
CA LEU A 113 7.36 9.98 11.68
C LEU A 113 8.20 9.06 12.56
N SER A 114 8.67 9.51 13.73
CA SER A 114 9.45 8.68 14.64
C SER A 114 8.66 7.48 15.16
N THR A 115 7.32 7.58 15.26
CA THR A 115 6.46 6.43 15.64
C THR A 115 6.55 5.27 14.66
N LYS A 116 6.86 5.54 13.37
CA LYS A 116 7.09 4.48 12.36
C LYS A 116 8.39 3.70 12.58
N MET A 117 9.32 4.24 13.35
CA MET A 117 10.58 3.57 13.70
C MET A 117 10.43 2.63 14.91
N LEU A 118 9.30 2.70 15.62
CA LEU A 118 9.01 1.79 16.72
C LEU A 118 8.82 0.36 16.20
N PRO A 119 9.53 -0.64 16.79
CA PRO A 119 9.30 -2.03 16.42
C PRO A 119 7.84 -2.44 16.71
N ALA A 120 7.14 -2.93 15.70
CA ALA A 120 5.74 -3.34 15.81
C ALA A 120 5.50 -4.38 16.94
N VAL A 121 6.48 -5.26 17.15
CA VAL A 121 6.46 -6.27 18.22
C VAL A 121 6.35 -5.65 19.60
N GLY A 122 6.96 -4.46 19.83
CA GLY A 122 6.95 -3.78 21.13
C GLY A 122 5.55 -3.33 21.57
N VAL A 123 4.66 -3.03 20.63
CA VAL A 123 3.28 -2.58 20.90
C VAL A 123 2.24 -3.67 20.67
N LEU A 124 2.66 -4.85 20.17
CA LEU A 124 1.75 -5.95 19.86
C LEU A 124 0.98 -6.43 21.09
N TYR A 125 1.69 -6.74 22.18
CA TYR A 125 1.06 -7.33 23.38
C TYR A 125 0.03 -6.40 24.03
N PRO A 126 0.33 -5.11 24.29
CA PRO A 126 -0.68 -4.16 24.77
C PRO A 126 -1.89 -4.04 23.85
N LEU A 127 -1.68 -4.03 22.52
CA LEU A 127 -2.76 -3.93 21.54
C LEU A 127 -3.66 -5.17 21.54
N VAL A 128 -3.07 -6.37 21.60
CA VAL A 128 -3.83 -7.63 21.72
C VAL A 128 -4.66 -7.68 22.99
N LEU A 129 -4.09 -7.26 24.13
CA LEU A 129 -4.83 -7.19 25.40
C LEU A 129 -6.02 -6.23 25.31
N LEU A 130 -5.80 -5.04 24.75
CA LEU A 130 -6.85 -4.05 24.53
C LEU A 130 -7.94 -4.59 23.61
N ALA A 131 -7.57 -5.21 22.50
CA ALA A 131 -8.52 -5.79 21.55
C ALA A 131 -9.34 -6.93 22.15
N LYS A 132 -8.74 -7.76 23.01
CA LYS A 132 -9.43 -8.81 23.76
C LYS A 132 -10.39 -8.21 24.79
N TRP A 133 -9.94 -7.21 25.53
CA TRP A 133 -10.77 -6.54 26.54
C TRP A 133 -12.00 -5.86 25.92
N LEU A 134 -11.83 -5.24 24.74
CA LEU A 134 -12.91 -4.63 23.97
C LEU A 134 -13.78 -5.64 23.21
N GLY A 135 -13.39 -6.92 23.16
CA GLY A 135 -14.11 -7.96 22.43
C GLY A 135 -14.09 -7.78 20.90
N VAL A 136 -13.06 -7.08 20.35
CA VAL A 136 -12.97 -6.75 18.92
C VAL A 136 -11.90 -7.57 18.17
N MET A 137 -11.31 -8.59 18.79
CA MET A 137 -10.39 -9.51 18.10
C MET A 137 -11.08 -10.14 16.90
N ASP A 138 -10.29 -10.42 15.85
CA ASP A 138 -10.78 -10.99 14.59
C ASP A 138 -11.91 -10.16 13.94
N SER A 139 -11.84 -8.83 14.01
CA SER A 139 -12.81 -7.94 13.40
C SER A 139 -12.18 -7.01 12.36
N ARG A 140 -12.93 -6.71 11.29
CA ARG A 140 -12.53 -5.72 10.26
C ARG A 140 -12.31 -4.34 10.87
N ILE A 141 -13.11 -3.95 11.86
CA ILE A 141 -13.02 -2.66 12.53
C ILE A 141 -11.69 -2.51 13.25
N LEU A 142 -11.24 -3.55 13.95
CA LEU A 142 -9.93 -3.54 14.61
C LEU A 142 -8.82 -3.28 13.60
N LEU A 143 -8.79 -4.02 12.49
CA LEU A 143 -7.75 -3.84 11.47
C LEU A 143 -7.85 -2.48 10.77
N ILE A 144 -9.05 -1.98 10.46
CA ILE A 144 -9.24 -0.65 9.88
C ILE A 144 -8.62 0.42 10.79
N VAL A 145 -8.91 0.38 12.09
CA VAL A 145 -8.38 1.36 13.05
C VAL A 145 -6.86 1.21 13.21
N VAL A 146 -6.37 -0.01 13.37
CA VAL A 146 -4.93 -0.27 13.54
C VAL A 146 -4.14 0.19 12.32
N LEU A 147 -4.56 -0.20 11.11
CA LEU A 147 -3.85 0.19 9.88
C LEU A 147 -3.96 1.69 9.60
N MET A 148 -5.09 2.31 9.93
CA MET A 148 -5.24 3.76 9.87
C MET A 148 -4.22 4.43 10.80
N LEU A 149 -4.15 4.04 12.08
CA LEU A 149 -3.23 4.64 13.06
C LEU A 149 -1.76 4.46 12.66
N ILE A 150 -1.39 3.29 12.18
CA ILE A 150 -0.02 2.99 11.75
C ILE A 150 0.38 3.84 10.54
N ASN A 151 -0.53 4.07 9.59
CA ASN A 151 -0.24 4.78 8.36
C ASN A 151 -0.50 6.28 8.45
N LEU A 152 -1.24 6.75 9.45
CA LEU A 152 -1.59 8.17 9.63
C LEU A 152 -0.38 9.12 9.54
N PRO A 153 0.79 8.82 10.15
CA PRO A 153 1.97 9.68 10.03
C PRO A 153 2.41 9.92 8.59
N ILE A 154 2.41 8.89 7.75
CA ILE A 154 2.81 9.00 6.34
C ILE A 154 1.75 9.79 5.57
N ILE A 155 0.46 9.51 5.81
CA ILE A 155 -0.66 10.21 5.15
C ILE A 155 -0.59 11.70 5.44
N VAL A 156 -0.44 12.08 6.72
CA VAL A 156 -0.34 13.50 7.14
C VAL A 156 0.89 14.15 6.53
N TRP A 157 2.05 13.49 6.57
CA TRP A 157 3.30 14.03 6.00
C TRP A 157 3.18 14.28 4.50
N MET A 158 2.63 13.33 3.75
CA MET A 158 2.44 13.49 2.31
C MET A 158 1.50 14.65 2.01
N LEU A 159 0.33 14.69 2.64
CA LEU A 159 -0.63 15.76 2.43
C LEU A 159 -0.06 17.13 2.84
N TYR A 160 0.64 17.21 3.97
CA TYR A 160 1.34 18.41 4.39
C TYR A 160 2.32 18.90 3.32
N THR A 161 3.11 18.00 2.74
CA THR A 161 4.08 18.37 1.69
C THR A 161 3.36 18.92 0.46
N TYR A 162 2.29 18.26 0.00
CA TYR A 162 1.50 18.75 -1.13
C TYR A 162 0.82 20.09 -0.87
N PHE A 163 0.25 20.27 0.33
CA PHE A 163 -0.42 21.52 0.69
C PHE A 163 0.56 22.70 0.74
N ARG A 164 1.81 22.45 1.17
CA ARG A 164 2.88 23.46 1.17
C ARG A 164 3.29 23.94 -0.22
N GLU A 165 2.97 23.21 -1.27
CA GLU A 165 3.24 23.63 -2.66
C GLU A 165 2.14 24.55 -3.21
N ILE A 166 0.98 24.60 -2.56
CA ILE A 166 -0.13 25.51 -2.94
C ILE A 166 0.17 26.89 -2.39
N PRO A 167 0.14 27.95 -3.26
CA PRO A 167 0.36 29.31 -2.80
C PRO A 167 -0.69 29.74 -1.76
N GLY A 168 -0.23 30.25 -0.62
CA GLY A 168 -1.11 30.68 0.49
C GLY A 168 -2.08 31.80 0.11
N GLU A 169 -1.67 32.65 -0.86
CA GLU A 169 -2.47 33.75 -1.36
C GLU A 169 -3.85 33.32 -1.89
N ILE A 170 -3.95 32.08 -2.42
CA ILE A 170 -5.23 31.54 -2.91
C ILE A 170 -6.21 31.33 -1.75
N LEU A 171 -5.72 30.84 -0.61
CA LEU A 171 -6.55 30.64 0.57
C LEU A 171 -6.87 31.97 1.26
N GLU A 172 -5.93 32.91 1.22
CA GLU A 172 -6.16 34.28 1.71
C GLU A 172 -7.24 35.00 0.89
N ALA A 173 -7.20 34.87 -0.45
CA ALA A 173 -8.24 35.39 -1.33
C ALA A 173 -9.62 34.80 -1.02
N ALA A 174 -9.68 33.45 -0.85
CA ALA A 174 -10.92 32.79 -0.47
C ALA A 174 -11.49 33.29 0.88
N ARG A 175 -10.63 33.58 1.86
CA ARG A 175 -11.02 34.18 3.14
C ARG A 175 -11.54 35.60 2.98
N MET A 176 -10.92 36.40 2.10
CA MET A 176 -11.40 37.73 1.77
C MET A 176 -12.78 37.72 1.11
N ASP A 177 -13.07 36.66 0.32
CA ASP A 177 -14.38 36.39 -0.27
C ASP A 177 -15.40 35.81 0.74
N GLY A 178 -15.03 35.69 2.02
CA GLY A 178 -15.91 35.23 3.10
C GLY A 178 -16.00 33.71 3.24
N ALA A 179 -15.07 32.94 2.67
CA ALA A 179 -15.04 31.49 2.84
C ALA A 179 -14.80 31.11 4.30
N SER A 180 -15.66 30.24 4.84
CA SER A 180 -15.41 29.62 6.14
C SER A 180 -14.26 28.57 6.01
N MET A 181 -13.64 28.20 7.14
CA MET A 181 -12.59 27.18 7.19
C MET A 181 -13.02 25.88 6.49
N LYS A 182 -14.27 25.45 6.66
CA LYS A 182 -14.79 24.26 5.97
C LYS A 182 -14.85 24.49 4.46
N SER A 183 -15.34 25.64 4.01
CA SER A 183 -15.39 25.98 2.59
C SER A 183 -13.99 26.08 1.99
N GLU A 184 -13.04 26.68 2.70
CA GLU A 184 -11.63 26.76 2.30
C GLU A 184 -11.04 25.35 2.07
N ILE A 185 -11.23 24.42 3.03
CA ILE A 185 -10.67 23.08 2.93
C ILE A 185 -11.34 22.27 1.80
N PHE A 186 -12.68 22.23 1.76
CA PHE A 186 -13.39 21.32 0.86
C PHE A 186 -13.59 21.84 -0.55
N TYR A 187 -13.79 23.15 -0.72
CA TYR A 187 -14.11 23.74 -2.03
C TYR A 187 -12.95 24.45 -2.69
N VAL A 188 -11.89 24.83 -1.95
CA VAL A 188 -10.72 25.50 -2.51
C VAL A 188 -9.51 24.55 -2.48
N LEU A 189 -9.06 24.16 -1.29
CA LEU A 189 -7.83 23.38 -1.14
C LEU A 189 -7.95 21.98 -1.72
N THR A 190 -9.00 21.23 -1.35
CA THR A 190 -9.14 19.82 -1.76
C THR A 190 -9.16 19.64 -3.27
N PRO A 191 -9.91 20.43 -4.07
CA PRO A 191 -9.84 20.35 -5.52
C PRO A 191 -8.45 20.63 -6.11
N MET A 192 -7.73 21.61 -5.56
CA MET A 192 -6.37 21.92 -5.99
C MET A 192 -5.36 20.85 -5.63
N ALA A 193 -5.51 20.25 -4.46
CA ALA A 193 -4.66 19.19 -3.93
C ALA A 193 -5.06 17.78 -4.43
N LEU A 194 -6.10 17.66 -5.26
CA LEU A 194 -6.63 16.37 -5.68
C LEU A 194 -5.56 15.40 -6.23
N PRO A 195 -4.58 15.81 -7.04
CA PRO A 195 -3.51 14.91 -7.49
C PRO A 195 -2.67 14.37 -6.32
N GLY A 196 -2.35 15.20 -5.34
CA GLY A 196 -1.62 14.81 -4.13
C GLY A 196 -2.43 13.91 -3.21
N ILE A 197 -3.71 14.22 -3.01
CA ILE A 197 -4.64 13.38 -2.24
C ILE A 197 -4.80 12.01 -2.91
N ALA A 198 -5.00 11.96 -4.23
CA ALA A 198 -5.12 10.71 -4.98
C ALA A 198 -3.87 9.84 -4.88
N SER A 199 -2.67 10.43 -4.96
CA SER A 199 -1.41 9.72 -4.78
C SER A 199 -1.26 9.17 -3.36
N THR A 200 -1.67 9.94 -2.36
CA THR A 200 -1.64 9.54 -0.95
C THR A 200 -2.62 8.39 -0.68
N ILE A 201 -3.84 8.47 -1.22
CA ILE A 201 -4.84 7.40 -1.15
C ILE A 201 -4.28 6.11 -1.72
N LEU A 202 -3.72 6.18 -2.93
CA LEU A 202 -3.19 5.00 -3.60
C LEU A 202 -2.03 4.37 -2.84
N LEU A 203 -1.08 5.18 -2.37
CA LEU A 203 0.02 4.67 -1.55
C LEU A 203 -0.50 3.99 -0.29
N ASN A 204 -1.47 4.60 0.40
CA ASN A 204 -2.01 4.02 1.62
C ASN A 204 -2.77 2.72 1.37
N ILE A 205 -3.53 2.61 0.26
CA ILE A 205 -4.18 1.35 -0.13
C ILE A 205 -3.12 0.27 -0.35
N ILE A 206 -2.01 0.57 -1.05
CA ILE A 206 -0.92 -0.36 -1.28
C ILE A 206 -0.28 -0.80 0.06
N LEU A 207 -0.02 0.13 0.97
CA LEU A 207 0.54 -0.17 2.29
C LEU A 207 -0.40 -1.06 3.12
N ALA A 208 -1.68 -0.73 3.16
CA ALA A 208 -2.68 -1.50 3.91
C ALA A 208 -2.95 -2.88 3.30
N TRP A 209 -2.93 -2.99 1.95
CA TRP A 209 -3.10 -4.26 1.24
C TRP A 209 -1.97 -5.25 1.51
N ASN A 210 -0.73 -4.76 1.57
CA ASN A 210 0.46 -5.59 1.77
C ASN A 210 0.78 -5.84 3.25
N GLU A 211 -0.03 -5.29 4.17
CA GLU A 211 0.22 -5.44 5.60
C GLU A 211 -0.02 -6.88 6.05
N ALA A 212 1.05 -7.55 6.50
CA ALA A 212 1.01 -8.94 6.90
C ALA A 212 1.13 -9.13 8.42
N PHE A 213 1.99 -8.34 9.08
CA PHE A 213 2.28 -8.52 10.51
C PHE A 213 1.03 -8.38 11.39
N TRP A 214 0.36 -7.24 11.29
CA TRP A 214 -0.83 -6.98 12.10
C TRP A 214 -2.02 -7.86 11.71
N THR A 215 -2.16 -8.13 10.40
CA THR A 215 -3.26 -8.93 9.90
C THR A 215 -3.14 -10.39 10.34
N ILE A 216 -1.94 -10.98 10.31
CA ILE A 216 -1.72 -12.37 10.75
C ILE A 216 -1.96 -12.50 12.25
N LEU A 217 -1.56 -11.53 13.04
CA LEU A 217 -1.58 -11.61 14.50
C LEU A 217 -2.92 -11.21 15.14
N LEU A 218 -3.69 -10.31 14.50
CA LEU A 218 -4.95 -9.79 15.05
C LEU A 218 -6.20 -10.46 14.50
N THR A 219 -6.06 -11.34 13.48
CA THR A 219 -7.20 -12.06 12.89
C THR A 219 -7.02 -13.57 12.96
N THR A 220 -8.13 -14.29 12.86
CA THR A 220 -8.16 -15.76 12.76
C THR A 220 -8.88 -16.22 11.50
N VAL A 221 -10.18 -16.02 11.38
CA VAL A 221 -11.03 -16.50 10.28
C VAL A 221 -11.89 -15.38 9.69
N ASP A 222 -12.66 -14.68 10.54
CA ASP A 222 -13.76 -13.80 10.08
C ASP A 222 -13.25 -12.53 9.40
N ALA A 223 -12.18 -11.93 9.93
CA ALA A 223 -11.57 -10.74 9.36
C ALA A 223 -10.23 -11.00 8.65
N ALA A 224 -9.86 -12.26 8.44
CA ALA A 224 -8.61 -12.65 7.80
C ALA A 224 -8.51 -12.10 6.37
N PRO A 225 -7.52 -11.23 6.04
CA PRO A 225 -7.32 -10.73 4.67
C PRO A 225 -6.44 -11.68 3.86
N LEU A 226 -6.21 -11.32 2.57
CA LEU A 226 -5.41 -12.13 1.64
C LEU A 226 -3.99 -12.40 2.12
N THR A 227 -3.35 -11.47 2.82
CA THR A 227 -2.01 -11.68 3.39
C THR A 227 -1.97 -12.85 4.36
N LYS A 228 -2.98 -12.96 5.25
CA LYS A 228 -3.12 -14.11 6.14
C LYS A 228 -3.52 -15.38 5.39
N PHE A 229 -4.42 -15.27 4.42
CA PHE A 229 -4.82 -16.40 3.58
C PHE A 229 -3.62 -17.00 2.83
N ILE A 230 -2.77 -16.18 2.21
CA ILE A 230 -1.54 -16.64 1.54
C ILE A 230 -0.59 -17.33 2.54
N ALA A 231 -0.40 -16.74 3.72
CA ALA A 231 0.45 -17.31 4.76
C ALA A 231 0.00 -18.73 5.19
N SER A 232 -1.28 -19.06 5.04
CA SER A 232 -1.80 -20.40 5.35
C SER A 232 -1.33 -21.52 4.42
N PHE A 233 -0.74 -21.19 3.26
CA PHE A 233 -0.10 -22.17 2.36
C PHE A 233 1.36 -22.50 2.75
N SER A 234 1.92 -21.77 3.72
CA SER A 234 3.23 -22.06 4.33
C SER A 234 3.04 -22.77 5.67
N ALA A 235 2.29 -23.89 5.67
CA ALA A 235 1.98 -24.65 6.87
C ALA A 235 3.10 -25.66 7.22
N PRO A 236 3.22 -26.07 8.51
CA PRO A 236 4.20 -27.09 8.93
C PRO A 236 4.05 -28.45 8.23
N GLU A 237 2.85 -28.78 7.74
CA GLU A 237 2.55 -30.02 7.06
C GLU A 237 3.17 -30.13 5.65
N GLY A 238 3.67 -29.02 5.11
CA GLY A 238 4.32 -28.98 3.80
C GLY A 238 4.32 -27.57 3.19
N LEU A 239 5.31 -27.35 2.34
CA LEU A 239 5.41 -26.13 1.55
C LEU A 239 4.72 -26.36 0.21
N PHE A 240 3.54 -25.81 0.04
CA PHE A 240 2.75 -25.90 -1.19
C PHE A 240 3.15 -24.77 -2.14
N TYR A 241 4.33 -24.88 -2.75
CA TYR A 241 4.94 -23.81 -3.56
C TYR A 241 4.09 -23.40 -4.76
N ALA A 242 3.49 -24.36 -5.47
CA ALA A 242 2.67 -24.06 -6.63
C ALA A 242 1.34 -23.40 -6.24
N LYS A 243 0.67 -23.90 -5.20
CA LYS A 243 -0.57 -23.29 -4.66
C LYS A 243 -0.29 -21.95 -4.01
N LEU A 244 0.80 -21.81 -3.25
CA LEU A 244 1.25 -20.54 -2.68
C LEU A 244 1.49 -19.49 -3.79
N SER A 245 2.13 -19.91 -4.87
CA SER A 245 2.37 -19.06 -6.04
C SER A 245 1.07 -18.65 -6.72
N ALA A 246 0.11 -19.57 -6.90
CA ALA A 246 -1.21 -19.26 -7.46
C ALA A 246 -1.98 -18.29 -6.57
N ALA A 247 -2.03 -18.53 -5.26
CA ALA A 247 -2.66 -17.63 -4.29
C ALA A 247 -2.01 -16.23 -4.31
N SER A 248 -0.67 -16.17 -4.42
CA SER A 248 0.07 -14.91 -4.50
C SER A 248 -0.23 -14.14 -5.80
N VAL A 249 -0.28 -14.82 -6.95
CA VAL A 249 -0.66 -14.22 -8.24
C VAL A 249 -2.08 -13.65 -8.18
N MET A 250 -3.02 -14.39 -7.62
CA MET A 250 -4.41 -13.93 -7.44
C MET A 250 -4.51 -12.74 -6.50
N ALA A 251 -3.72 -12.71 -5.44
CA ALA A 251 -3.73 -11.61 -4.47
C ALA A 251 -3.04 -10.34 -4.98
N ILE A 252 -2.05 -10.48 -5.87
CA ILE A 252 -1.33 -9.35 -6.47
C ILE A 252 -2.16 -8.72 -7.60
N ALA A 253 -2.98 -9.48 -8.31
CA ALA A 253 -3.73 -9.02 -9.49
C ALA A 253 -4.56 -7.74 -9.24
N PRO A 254 -5.35 -7.59 -8.15
CA PRO A 254 -6.13 -6.37 -7.90
C PRO A 254 -5.24 -5.13 -7.73
N ILE A 255 -4.10 -5.25 -7.05
CA ILE A 255 -3.16 -4.15 -6.83
C ILE A 255 -2.42 -3.78 -8.12
N LEU A 256 -2.05 -4.76 -8.94
CA LEU A 256 -1.45 -4.49 -10.26
C LEU A 256 -2.42 -3.74 -11.16
N ILE A 257 -3.69 -4.15 -11.19
CA ILE A 257 -4.74 -3.46 -11.96
C ILE A 257 -4.88 -2.01 -11.46
N MET A 258 -5.01 -1.82 -10.16
CA MET A 258 -5.11 -0.48 -9.56
C MET A 258 -3.87 0.37 -9.85
N GLY A 259 -2.67 -0.19 -9.70
CA GLY A 259 -1.39 0.46 -9.99
C GLY A 259 -1.26 0.86 -11.45
N TRP A 260 -1.72 0.01 -12.38
CA TRP A 260 -1.72 0.30 -13.81
C TRP A 260 -2.57 1.53 -14.16
N PHE A 261 -3.79 1.60 -13.65
CA PHE A 261 -4.64 2.77 -13.88
C PHE A 261 -4.13 4.04 -13.19
N SER A 262 -3.43 3.89 -12.07
CA SER A 262 -2.98 5.01 -11.24
C SER A 262 -1.51 5.39 -11.44
N GLN A 263 -0.77 4.72 -12.34
CA GLN A 263 0.66 4.96 -12.55
C GLN A 263 1.01 6.43 -12.83
N LYS A 264 0.15 7.15 -13.56
CA LYS A 264 0.38 8.57 -13.88
C LYS A 264 0.29 9.45 -12.62
N GLN A 265 -0.65 9.15 -11.75
CA GLN A 265 -0.83 9.86 -10.47
C GLN A 265 0.33 9.54 -9.52
N LEU A 266 0.75 8.27 -9.45
CA LEU A 266 1.91 7.85 -8.65
C LEU A 266 3.19 8.57 -9.09
N VAL A 267 3.48 8.56 -10.39
CA VAL A 267 4.68 9.23 -10.92
C VAL A 267 4.63 10.73 -10.63
N ARG A 268 3.51 11.39 -10.85
CA ARG A 268 3.35 12.82 -10.53
C ARG A 268 3.52 13.07 -9.03
N GLY A 269 2.91 12.23 -8.19
CA GLY A 269 2.98 12.37 -6.75
C GLY A 269 4.38 12.13 -6.16
N LEU A 270 5.14 11.19 -6.70
CA LEU A 270 6.50 10.89 -6.24
C LEU A 270 7.56 11.84 -6.82
N THR A 271 7.27 12.49 -7.95
CA THR A 271 8.19 13.44 -8.59
C THR A 271 7.93 14.89 -8.21
N PHE A 272 6.83 15.20 -7.52
CA PHE A 272 6.59 16.55 -6.96
C PHE A 272 7.72 16.90 -5.99
N GLY A 273 8.51 17.93 -6.34
CA GLY A 273 9.69 18.35 -5.59
C GLY A 273 11.05 17.89 -6.16
N ALA A 274 11.10 16.89 -7.04
CA ALA A 274 12.35 16.41 -7.64
C ALA A 274 12.66 17.04 -9.01
N VAL A 275 11.67 17.65 -9.67
CA VAL A 275 11.82 18.33 -10.97
C VAL A 275 11.40 19.79 -10.78
N LYS A 276 12.37 20.63 -10.49
CA LYS A 276 12.31 22.09 -10.69
C LYS A 276 12.87 22.44 -12.05
#